data_2a10a0a7a1ace244ad8a955ad530fedb
#
_entry.id   2a10a0a7a1ace244ad8a955ad530fedb
#
_cell.length_a   1.000
_cell.length_b   1.000
_cell.length_c   1.000
_cell.angle_alpha   90.00
_cell.angle_beta   90.00
_cell.angle_gamma   90.00
#
_symmetry.space_group_name_H-M   'P 1'
#
loop_
_entity.id
_entity.type
_entity.pdbx_description
1 polymer ?
#
loop_
_entity_poly.entity_id
_entity_poly.type
_entity_poly.pdbx_seq_one_letter_code
_entity_poly.pdbx_strand_id
1 'polypeptide(L)' 'MSDSLSPVSPGAERMRRYRERRQRGLSCIRVELRRSEVDALIAHGLLAPAERQDRGALATALHRFLDRHPIATRWR' A
#
# COMPACT_ATOMS: atom_id res chain seq x y z
N MET A 1 5.13 32.81 -14.80
CA MET A 1 5.04 32.32 -14.17
C MET A 1 5.17 30.97 -13.93
N SER A 2 6.10 30.63 -13.25
CA SER A 2 6.39 29.27 -12.97
C SER A 2 5.28 28.61 -12.24
N ASP A 3 4.51 29.39 -11.55
CA ASP A 3 3.46 28.76 -10.81
C ASP A 3 2.47 28.09 -11.66
N SER A 4 2.18 28.64 -12.80
CA SER A 4 1.23 28.01 -13.66
C SER A 4 1.81 26.78 -14.30
N LEU A 5 3.13 26.72 -14.37
CA LEU A 5 3.78 25.56 -14.95
C LEU A 5 4.01 24.48 -13.95
N SER A 6 4.01 24.86 -12.69
CA SER A 6 4.21 23.90 -11.63
C SER A 6 2.92 23.77 -10.86
N PRO A 7 2.01 23.12 -11.43
CA PRO A 7 0.65 23.13 -10.95
C PRO A 7 0.47 22.56 -9.58
N VAL A 8 1.26 21.62 -9.20
CA VAL A 8 0.95 20.94 -7.97
C VAL A 8 2.10 20.94 -7.05
N SER A 9 1.91 21.45 -5.87
CA SER A 9 2.89 21.30 -4.81
C SER A 9 2.80 19.88 -4.29
N PRO A 10 3.85 19.37 -3.65
CA PRO A 10 3.79 18.04 -3.06
C PRO A 10 2.65 17.88 -2.07
N GLY A 11 2.32 18.92 -1.34
CA GLY A 11 1.22 18.86 -0.40
C GLY A 11 -0.13 18.73 -1.09
N ALA A 12 -0.32 19.52 -2.15
CA ALA A 12 -1.59 19.47 -2.88
C ALA A 12 -1.77 18.14 -3.56
N GLU A 13 -0.68 17.58 -4.09
CA GLU A 13 -0.73 16.28 -4.72
C GLU A 13 -1.11 15.20 -3.70
N ARG A 14 -0.54 15.28 -2.51
CA ARG A 14 -0.82 14.32 -1.46
C ARG A 14 -2.27 14.40 -1.03
N MET A 15 -2.80 15.61 -0.90
CA MET A 15 -4.20 15.80 -0.51
C MET A 15 -5.15 15.27 -1.54
N ARG A 16 -4.83 15.44 -2.82
CA ARG A 16 -5.67 14.93 -3.88
C ARG A 16 -5.74 13.41 -3.86
N ARG A 17 -4.59 12.77 -3.66
CA ARG A 17 -4.54 11.30 -3.57
C ARG A 17 -5.29 10.80 -2.36
N TYR A 18 -5.22 11.52 -1.27
CA TYR A 18 -5.94 11.16 -0.06
C TYR A 18 -7.44 11.16 -0.31
N ARG A 19 -7.94 12.20 -0.98
CA ARG A 19 -9.36 12.29 -1.27
C ARG A 19 -9.81 11.20 -2.22
N GLU A 20 -8.99 10.89 -3.21
CA GLU A 20 -9.31 9.82 -4.15
C GLU A 20 -9.42 8.48 -3.45
N ARG A 21 -8.52 8.21 -2.53
CA ARG A 21 -8.56 6.96 -1.77
C ARG A 21 -9.84 6.87 -0.95
N ARG A 22 -10.22 7.95 -0.33
CA ARG A 22 -11.43 7.96 0.47
C ARG A 22 -12.67 7.72 -0.36
N GLN A 23 -12.71 8.29 -1.54
CA GLN A 23 -13.83 8.09 -2.44
C GLN A 23 -13.96 6.65 -2.88
N ARG A 24 -12.85 5.95 -2.94
CA ARG A 24 -12.85 4.54 -3.32
C ARG A 24 -13.02 3.60 -2.13
N GLY A 25 -13.22 4.16 -0.97
CA GLY A 25 -13.32 3.34 0.24
C GLY A 25 -11.98 2.83 0.72
N LEU A 26 -10.89 3.48 0.32
CA LEU A 26 -9.56 3.06 0.73
C LEU A 26 -9.08 3.89 1.89
N SER A 27 -8.37 3.25 2.79
CA SER A 27 -7.72 3.94 3.91
C SER A 27 -6.22 3.79 3.76
N CYS A 28 -5.51 4.87 4.02
CA CYS A 28 -4.06 4.84 3.95
C CYS A 28 -3.51 4.68 5.35
N ILE A 29 -2.87 3.56 5.60
CA ILE A 29 -2.26 3.30 6.90
C ILE A 29 -0.80 2.97 6.73
N ARG A 30 -0.04 3.22 7.78
CA ARG A 30 1.37 2.88 7.80
C ARG A 30 1.54 1.58 8.54
N VAL A 31 2.18 0.61 7.91
CA VAL A 31 2.40 -0.68 8.52
C VAL A 31 3.89 -0.97 8.57
N GLU A 32 4.36 -1.39 9.73
CA GLU A 32 5.74 -1.80 9.87
C GLU A 32 5.77 -3.32 9.96
N LEU A 33 6.50 -3.94 9.06
CA LEU A 33 6.58 -5.39 9.00
C LEU A 33 7.88 -5.87 9.62
N ARG A 34 7.77 -6.91 10.43
CA ARG A 34 8.94 -7.55 10.98
C ARG A 34 9.61 -8.38 9.91
N ARG A 35 10.91 -8.64 10.09
CA ARG A 35 11.63 -9.48 9.14
C ARG A 35 10.94 -10.83 8.96
N SER A 36 10.48 -11.41 10.05
CA SER A 36 9.82 -12.71 9.99
C SER A 36 8.52 -12.64 9.17
N GLU A 37 7.83 -11.51 9.20
CA GLU A 37 6.62 -11.35 8.43
C GLU A 37 6.93 -11.22 6.94
N VAL A 38 8.02 -10.52 6.61
CA VAL A 38 8.46 -10.42 5.23
C VAL A 38 8.87 -11.80 4.73
N ASP A 39 9.60 -12.55 5.56
CA ASP A 39 10.02 -13.91 5.22
C ASP A 39 8.80 -14.80 4.98
N ALA A 40 7.76 -14.62 5.76
CA ALA A 40 6.53 -15.40 5.59
C ALA A 40 5.86 -15.08 4.26
N LEU A 41 5.83 -13.82 3.86
CA LEU A 41 5.26 -13.45 2.57
C LEU A 41 6.03 -14.08 1.42
N ILE A 42 7.36 -14.15 1.55
CA ILE A 42 8.18 -14.82 0.55
C ILE A 42 7.88 -16.32 0.54
N ALA A 43 7.79 -16.91 1.70
CA ALA A 43 7.54 -18.34 1.82
C ALA A 43 6.18 -18.73 1.23
N HIS A 44 5.21 -17.84 1.33
CA HIS A 44 3.88 -18.09 0.77
C HIS A 44 3.78 -17.75 -0.72
N GLY A 45 4.88 -17.34 -1.34
CA GLY A 45 4.88 -17.04 -2.76
C GLY A 45 4.23 -15.72 -3.11
N LEU A 46 4.05 -14.85 -2.14
CA LEU A 46 3.39 -13.57 -2.36
C LEU A 46 4.39 -12.45 -2.65
N LEU A 47 5.66 -12.68 -2.35
CA LEU A 47 6.69 -11.68 -2.51
C LEU A 47 7.95 -12.34 -3.01
N ALA A 48 8.59 -11.75 -4.03
CA ALA A 48 9.85 -12.26 -4.51
C ALA A 48 10.97 -11.88 -3.53
N PRO A 49 11.97 -12.75 -3.33
CA PRO A 49 13.05 -12.42 -2.40
C PRO A 49 13.77 -11.12 -2.72
N ALA A 50 13.90 -10.79 -3.99
CA ALA A 50 14.56 -9.56 -4.40
C ALA A 50 13.74 -8.32 -4.06
N GLU A 51 12.47 -8.49 -3.73
CA GLU A 51 11.56 -7.38 -3.48
C GLU A 51 11.33 -7.13 -2.01
N ARG A 52 12.15 -7.71 -1.15
CA ARG A 52 11.85 -7.64 0.28
C ARG A 52 11.94 -6.23 0.87
N GLN A 53 12.54 -5.29 0.15
CA GLN A 53 12.60 -3.90 0.60
C GLN A 53 11.81 -2.97 -0.30
N ASP A 54 11.09 -3.52 -1.26
CA ASP A 54 10.30 -2.73 -2.20
C ASP A 54 8.93 -2.48 -1.56
N ARG A 55 8.66 -1.24 -1.23
CA ARG A 55 7.41 -0.88 -0.54
C ARG A 55 6.17 -1.23 -1.36
N GLY A 56 6.25 -1.01 -2.65
CA GLY A 56 5.12 -1.31 -3.52
C GLY A 56 4.85 -2.81 -3.58
N ALA A 57 5.91 -3.59 -3.71
CA ALA A 57 5.78 -5.04 -3.74
C ALA A 57 5.28 -5.57 -2.40
N LEU A 58 5.75 -5.00 -1.30
CA LEU A 58 5.30 -5.39 0.03
C LEU A 58 3.82 -5.09 0.21
N ALA A 59 3.38 -3.92 -0.23
CA ALA A 59 1.97 -3.56 -0.13
C ALA A 59 1.10 -4.51 -0.96
N THR A 60 1.54 -4.84 -2.17
CA THR A 60 0.82 -5.76 -3.03
C THR A 60 0.75 -7.15 -2.38
N ALA A 61 1.86 -7.59 -1.82
CA ALA A 61 1.90 -8.90 -1.17
C ALA A 61 0.95 -8.95 0.02
N LEU A 62 0.90 -7.89 0.79
CA LEU A 62 0.01 -7.82 1.94
C LEU A 62 -1.45 -7.83 1.51
N HIS A 63 -1.78 -7.11 0.45
CA HIS A 63 -3.15 -7.13 -0.08
C HIS A 63 -3.54 -8.53 -0.54
N ARG A 64 -2.64 -9.22 -1.21
CA ARG A 64 -2.91 -10.58 -1.66
C ARG A 64 -3.10 -11.53 -0.50
N PHE A 65 -2.32 -11.33 0.56
CA PHE A 65 -2.47 -12.14 1.75
C PHE A 65 -3.87 -11.93 2.34
N LEU A 66 -4.30 -10.70 2.46
CA LEU A 66 -5.62 -10.40 3.01
C LEU A 66 -6.73 -10.94 2.12
N ASP A 67 -6.54 -10.89 0.81
CA ASP A 67 -7.53 -11.42 -0.12
C ASP A 67 -7.72 -12.91 0.04
N ARG A 68 -6.68 -13.63 0.41
CA ARG A 68 -6.76 -15.07 0.60
C ARG A 68 -7.39 -15.47 1.91
N HIS A 69 -7.57 -14.53 2.82
CA HIS A 69 -8.10 -14.82 4.14
C HIS A 69 -9.49 -14.19 4.28
N PRO A 70 -10.52 -14.98 4.07
CA PRO A 70 -11.89 -14.45 4.06
C PRO A 70 -12.33 -13.84 5.38
N ILE A 71 -11.51 -14.02 6.40
CA ILE A 71 -11.83 -13.41 7.67
C ILE A 71 -12.01 -11.91 7.54
N ALA A 72 -11.33 -11.30 6.58
CA ALA A 72 -11.43 -9.87 6.35
C ALA A 72 -12.84 -9.45 5.95
N THR A 73 -13.61 -10.36 5.38
CA THR A 73 -14.97 -10.03 4.95
C THR A 73 -15.98 -10.21 6.06
N ARG A 74 -15.57 -10.77 7.17
CA ARG A 74 -16.49 -10.98 8.28
C ARG A 74 -16.57 -9.82 9.23
N TRP A 75 -15.81 -8.82 8.97
CA TRP A 75 -15.74 -7.69 9.87
C TRP A 75 -16.82 -6.67 9.60
N ARG A 76 -17.90 -7.05 9.10
CA ARG A 76 -18.97 -6.15 8.81
C ARG A 76 -20.10 -6.26 9.75
#